data_92743df5a68ebb03066884fcd8eea07e
#
_entry.id   92743df5a68ebb03066884fcd8eea07e
#
_cell.length_a   1.000
_cell.length_b   1.000
_cell.length_c   1.000
_cell.angle_alpha   90.00
_cell.angle_beta   90.00
_cell.angle_gamma   90.00
#
_symmetry.space_group_name_H-M   'P 1'
#
loop_
_entity.id
_entity.type
_entity.pdbx_description
1 polymer ?
#
loop_
_entity_poly.entity_id
_entity_poly.type
_entity_poly.pdbx_seq_one_letter_code
_entity_poly.pdbx_strand_id
1 'polypeptide(L)'
;MPSKRFWAKKNPKLDFDETVNKTKYFVKNYDFKKFIHISSISARCEKKTTYGKNKLKSEKIVKNLDNHLILRLGPLFGKNLTKGVLVDMINSQTVFINGNSKYSFTDTKWISNWIATNMFKIKGLIELGSNDYFILKDLSLKIKSKSKFRGRLDNQVIKSNFKYKTTSKNVLKFLKKINAK
;
A
#
# COMPACT_ATOMS: atom_id res chain seq x y z
N MET A 1 -7.94 0.81 13.96
CA MET A 1 -8.25 0.61 12.53
C MET A 1 -7.03 0.91 11.68
N PRO A 2 -6.74 0.18 10.61
CA PRO A 2 -5.64 0.56 9.77
C PRO A 2 -5.91 1.93 9.14
N SER A 3 -4.96 2.84 9.27
CA SER A 3 -5.01 4.19 8.72
C SER A 3 -5.21 4.18 7.19
N LYS A 4 -5.97 5.12 6.67
CA LYS A 4 -6.25 5.30 5.24
C LYS A 4 -5.96 6.75 4.85
N ARG A 5 -5.50 7.00 3.62
CA ARG A 5 -5.15 8.36 3.16
C ARG A 5 -6.28 9.38 3.34
N PHE A 6 -7.51 9.03 2.94
CA PHE A 6 -8.67 9.92 3.08
C PHE A 6 -9.04 10.13 4.54
N TRP A 7 -9.03 9.07 5.36
CA TRP A 7 -9.32 9.15 6.79
C TRP A 7 -8.26 9.97 7.54
N ALA A 8 -6.98 9.77 7.23
CA ALA A 8 -5.87 10.54 7.79
C ALA A 8 -5.98 12.04 7.51
N LYS A 9 -6.48 12.43 6.32
CA LYS A 9 -6.74 13.82 5.97
C LYS A 9 -7.86 14.43 6.83
N LYS A 10 -8.94 13.67 7.08
CA LYS A 10 -10.08 14.12 7.90
C LYS A 10 -9.79 14.10 9.40
N ASN A 11 -8.98 13.16 9.86
CA ASN A 11 -8.71 12.90 11.27
C ASN A 11 -7.20 12.87 11.56
N PRO A 12 -6.47 13.99 11.40
CA PRO A 12 -5.01 14.00 11.45
C PRO A 12 -4.44 13.61 12.82
N LYS A 13 -5.09 14.01 13.92
CA LYS A 13 -4.71 13.62 15.30
C LYS A 13 -4.82 12.11 15.49
N LEU A 14 -5.99 11.54 15.18
CA LEU A 14 -6.24 10.09 15.31
C LEU A 14 -5.31 9.27 14.41
N ASP A 15 -5.01 9.74 13.21
CA ASP A 15 -4.04 9.07 12.34
C ASP A 15 -2.63 9.07 12.94
N PHE A 16 -2.25 10.18 13.58
CA PHE A 16 -0.98 10.27 14.29
C PHE A 16 -0.94 9.30 15.46
N ASP A 17 -1.98 9.24 16.28
CA ASP A 17 -2.07 8.33 17.43
C ASP A 17 -2.03 6.86 17.00
N GLU A 18 -2.85 6.51 16.02
CA GLU A 18 -2.93 5.11 15.50
C GLU A 18 -1.66 4.66 14.76
N THR A 19 -0.92 5.59 14.17
CA THR A 19 0.24 5.23 13.35
C THR A 19 1.56 5.47 14.08
N VAL A 20 1.71 6.62 14.74
CA VAL A 20 2.99 7.03 15.34
C VAL A 20 3.04 6.66 16.83
N ASN A 21 2.06 7.13 17.61
CA ASN A 21 2.06 6.92 19.07
C ASN A 21 1.92 5.44 19.42
N LYS A 22 1.05 4.69 18.74
CA LYS A 22 0.97 3.22 18.95
C LYS A 22 2.27 2.51 18.59
N THR A 23 2.92 2.88 17.48
CA THR A 23 4.23 2.30 17.14
C THR A 23 5.25 2.60 18.24
N LYS A 24 5.31 3.85 18.70
CA LYS A 24 6.21 4.25 19.81
C LYS A 24 5.90 3.49 21.09
N TYR A 25 4.62 3.32 21.42
CA TYR A 25 4.18 2.56 22.59
C TYR A 25 4.65 1.12 22.54
N PHE A 26 4.42 0.40 21.42
CA PHE A 26 4.87 -0.98 21.27
C PHE A 26 6.39 -1.11 21.35
N VAL A 27 7.11 -0.25 20.65
CA VAL A 27 8.59 -0.28 20.66
C VAL A 27 9.16 -0.02 22.06
N LYS A 28 8.48 0.81 22.87
CA LYS A 28 8.95 1.16 24.23
C LYS A 28 8.61 0.10 25.30
N ASN A 29 7.47 -0.59 25.15
CA ASN A 29 6.89 -1.38 26.26
C ASN A 29 6.93 -2.89 26.03
N TYR A 30 7.49 -3.36 24.92
CA TYR A 30 7.57 -4.80 24.62
C TYR A 30 8.95 -5.16 24.09
N ASP A 31 9.42 -6.34 24.46
CA ASP A 31 10.62 -6.96 23.89
C ASP A 31 10.26 -7.80 22.68
N PHE A 32 11.06 -7.69 21.64
CA PHE A 32 10.84 -8.39 20.38
C PHE A 32 12.10 -9.14 19.94
N LYS A 33 11.95 -10.40 19.55
CA LYS A 33 12.99 -11.07 18.77
C LYS A 33 13.20 -10.38 17.42
N LYS A 34 12.10 -9.84 16.85
CA LYS A 34 12.10 -9.05 15.62
C LYS A 34 10.83 -8.22 15.51
N PHE A 35 10.96 -6.94 15.16
CA PHE A 35 9.81 -6.07 14.91
C PHE A 35 9.52 -5.96 13.41
N ILE A 36 8.31 -6.38 12.98
CA ILE A 36 7.88 -6.30 11.59
C ILE A 36 6.86 -5.17 11.47
N HIS A 37 7.22 -4.11 10.76
CA HIS A 37 6.38 -2.93 10.58
C HIS A 37 5.78 -2.88 9.17
N ILE A 38 4.46 -2.97 9.09
CA ILE A 38 3.74 -2.80 7.81
C ILE A 38 3.53 -1.31 7.54
N SER A 39 4.31 -0.80 6.62
CA SER A 39 4.27 0.58 6.15
C SER A 39 3.63 0.68 4.76
N SER A 40 3.79 1.82 4.10
CA SER A 40 3.27 2.09 2.76
C SER A 40 4.32 2.82 1.92
N ILE A 41 4.32 2.59 0.62
CA ILE A 41 5.13 3.41 -0.31
C ILE A 41 4.76 4.89 -0.25
N SER A 42 3.59 5.26 0.30
CA SER A 42 3.21 6.65 0.57
C SER A 42 4.20 7.37 1.51
N ALA A 43 4.90 6.63 2.39
CA ALA A 43 5.98 7.19 3.21
C ALA A 43 7.12 7.78 2.35
N ARG A 44 7.32 7.28 1.12
CA ARG A 44 8.28 7.80 0.15
C ARG A 44 7.67 8.77 -0.85
N CYS A 45 6.55 8.42 -1.48
CA CYS A 45 5.99 9.17 -2.61
C CYS A 45 5.00 10.26 -2.20
N GLU A 46 4.46 10.23 -0.98
CA GLU A 46 3.46 11.19 -0.50
C GLU A 46 3.87 11.93 0.79
N LYS A 47 5.14 12.27 0.93
CA LYS A 47 5.71 12.93 2.12
C LYS A 47 5.01 14.24 2.54
N LYS A 48 4.26 14.87 1.65
CA LYS A 48 3.48 16.10 1.94
C LYS A 48 2.10 15.81 2.56
N THR A 49 1.58 14.58 2.47
CA THR A 49 0.29 14.22 3.05
C THR A 49 0.41 13.81 4.52
N THR A 50 -0.66 13.98 5.30
CA THR A 50 -0.72 13.50 6.70
C THR A 50 -0.37 12.02 6.79
N TYR A 51 -1.02 11.19 5.97
CA TYR A 51 -0.78 9.75 5.92
C TYR A 51 0.69 9.40 5.64
N GLY A 52 1.27 9.97 4.57
CA GLY A 52 2.66 9.71 4.21
C GLY A 52 3.66 10.19 5.27
N LYS A 53 3.41 11.38 5.86
CA LYS A 53 4.21 11.92 6.99
C LYS A 53 4.19 10.99 8.19
N ASN A 54 3.00 10.50 8.60
CA ASN A 54 2.87 9.66 9.78
C ASN A 54 3.46 8.27 9.55
N LYS A 55 3.29 7.68 8.36
CA LYS A 55 4.00 6.44 7.99
C LYS A 55 5.52 6.61 8.05
N LEU A 56 6.05 7.71 7.51
CA LEU A 56 7.49 8.00 7.59
C LEU A 56 7.98 8.20 9.03
N LYS A 57 7.19 8.85 9.90
CA LYS A 57 7.52 9.01 11.33
C LYS A 57 7.56 7.68 12.06
N SER A 58 6.57 6.80 11.83
CA SER A 58 6.56 5.47 12.45
C SER A 58 7.74 4.60 11.97
N GLU A 59 8.12 4.69 10.69
CA GLU A 59 9.33 4.01 10.19
C GLU A 59 10.61 4.48 10.89
N LYS A 60 10.74 5.79 11.17
CA LYS A 60 11.91 6.34 11.90
C LYS A 60 12.02 5.76 13.30
N ILE A 61 10.90 5.54 14.00
CA ILE A 61 10.89 4.91 15.33
C ILE A 61 11.41 3.46 15.23
N VAL A 62 10.88 2.70 14.27
CA VAL A 62 11.24 1.28 14.08
C VAL A 62 12.68 1.08 13.63
N LYS A 63 13.23 2.01 12.84
CA LYS A 63 14.63 1.96 12.38
C LYS A 63 15.67 1.99 13.50
N ASN A 64 15.31 2.48 14.68
CA ASN A 64 16.21 2.49 15.85
C ASN A 64 16.32 1.13 16.54
N LEU A 65 15.56 0.13 16.11
CA LEU A 65 15.66 -1.25 16.62
C LEU A 65 16.68 -2.04 15.81
N ASP A 66 17.56 -2.78 16.47
CA ASP A 66 18.60 -3.59 15.82
C ASP A 66 18.04 -4.68 14.91
N ASN A 67 16.93 -5.29 15.29
CA ASN A 67 16.31 -6.37 14.55
C ASN A 67 14.88 -6.00 14.07
N HIS A 68 14.82 -5.25 12.97
CA HIS A 68 13.56 -4.83 12.39
C HIS A 68 13.43 -5.20 10.91
N LEU A 69 12.17 -5.25 10.45
CA LEU A 69 11.82 -5.32 9.03
C LEU A 69 10.67 -4.34 8.76
N ILE A 70 10.92 -3.33 7.94
CA ILE A 70 9.91 -2.36 7.50
C ILE A 70 9.48 -2.72 6.08
N LEU A 71 8.21 -3.05 5.92
CA LEU A 71 7.60 -3.40 4.63
C LEU A 71 6.76 -2.24 4.10
N ARG A 72 7.27 -1.49 3.13
CA ARG A 72 6.46 -0.52 2.39
C ARG A 72 5.66 -1.24 1.33
N LEU A 73 4.37 -1.39 1.56
CA LEU A 73 3.45 -2.01 0.60
C LEU A 73 2.90 -0.98 -0.37
N GLY A 74 2.75 -1.38 -1.63
CA GLY A 74 2.04 -0.64 -2.67
C GLY A 74 0.52 -0.84 -2.60
N PRO A 75 -0.21 -0.44 -3.66
CA PRO A 75 -1.63 -0.72 -3.81
C PRO A 75 -1.91 -2.22 -3.86
N LEU A 76 -2.85 -2.68 -3.03
CA LEU A 76 -3.17 -4.10 -2.88
C LEU A 76 -4.50 -4.46 -3.53
N PHE A 77 -4.60 -5.72 -3.98
CA PHE A 77 -5.85 -6.35 -4.38
C PHE A 77 -5.95 -7.76 -3.80
N GLY A 78 -7.18 -8.29 -3.66
CA GLY A 78 -7.41 -9.63 -3.12
C GLY A 78 -8.87 -9.87 -2.75
N LYS A 79 -9.18 -11.07 -2.23
CA LYS A 79 -10.55 -11.57 -2.01
C LYS A 79 -11.46 -10.60 -1.23
N ASN A 80 -10.92 -9.87 -0.27
CA ASN A 80 -11.69 -8.99 0.62
C ASN A 80 -11.49 -7.50 0.27
N LEU A 81 -11.36 -7.18 -1.02
CA LEU A 81 -11.23 -5.80 -1.46
C LEU A 81 -12.56 -5.07 -1.33
N THR A 82 -12.67 -4.14 -0.38
CA THR A 82 -13.91 -3.39 -0.08
C THR A 82 -13.81 -1.90 -0.37
N LYS A 83 -12.64 -1.41 -0.81
CA LYS A 83 -12.38 0.04 -0.98
C LYS A 83 -11.14 0.32 -1.81
N GLY A 84 -11.03 1.59 -2.23
CA GLY A 84 -9.90 2.12 -2.98
C GLY A 84 -10.14 2.12 -4.48
N VAL A 85 -9.15 2.60 -5.21
CA VAL A 85 -9.26 2.91 -6.64
C VAL A 85 -9.79 1.76 -7.51
N LEU A 86 -9.51 0.51 -7.15
CA LEU A 86 -10.04 -0.65 -7.87
C LEU A 86 -11.54 -0.82 -7.64
N VAL A 87 -12.01 -0.64 -6.41
CA VAL A 87 -13.45 -0.71 -6.07
C VAL A 87 -14.21 0.44 -6.75
N ASP A 88 -13.65 1.64 -6.70
CA ASP A 88 -14.25 2.79 -7.39
C ASP A 88 -14.40 2.51 -8.90
N MET A 89 -13.37 1.93 -9.53
CA MET A 89 -13.43 1.55 -10.95
C MET A 89 -14.41 0.40 -11.24
N ILE A 90 -14.45 -0.65 -10.42
CA ILE A 90 -15.41 -1.76 -10.57
C ILE A 90 -16.85 -1.23 -10.53
N ASN A 91 -17.12 -0.31 -9.61
CA ASN A 91 -18.45 0.28 -9.41
C ASN A 91 -18.72 1.49 -10.34
N SER A 92 -17.84 1.77 -11.29
CA SER A 92 -17.92 2.93 -12.20
C SER A 92 -18.12 4.27 -11.48
N GLN A 93 -17.57 4.37 -10.25
CA GLN A 93 -17.61 5.58 -9.42
C GLN A 93 -16.50 6.56 -9.83
N THR A 94 -16.62 7.82 -9.38
CA THR A 94 -15.54 8.80 -9.58
C THR A 94 -14.30 8.42 -8.80
N VAL A 95 -13.17 8.30 -9.50
CA VAL A 95 -11.85 8.08 -8.92
C VAL A 95 -11.21 9.45 -8.66
N PHE A 96 -10.98 9.79 -7.40
CA PHE A 96 -10.40 11.09 -6.99
C PHE A 96 -8.85 11.12 -7.10
N ILE A 97 -8.35 10.56 -8.19
CA ILE A 97 -6.93 10.52 -8.58
C ILE A 97 -6.87 10.76 -10.09
N ASN A 98 -5.79 11.39 -10.57
CA ASN A 98 -5.57 11.60 -12.00
C ASN A 98 -5.42 10.25 -12.72
N GLY A 99 -6.12 10.08 -13.86
CA GLY A 99 -6.09 8.84 -14.63
C GLY A 99 -4.72 8.45 -15.18
N ASN A 100 -3.78 9.39 -15.32
CA ASN A 100 -2.39 9.10 -15.71
C ASN A 100 -1.52 8.56 -14.57
N SER A 101 -2.06 8.42 -13.36
CA SER A 101 -1.33 7.86 -12.21
C SER A 101 -0.95 6.41 -12.44
N LYS A 102 0.26 6.04 -12.00
CA LYS A 102 0.87 4.72 -12.17
C LYS A 102 0.81 3.93 -10.86
N TYR A 103 0.21 2.74 -10.89
CA TYR A 103 0.00 1.91 -9.71
C TYR A 103 0.57 0.50 -9.89
N SER A 104 1.50 0.09 -9.01
CA SER A 104 2.01 -1.29 -8.91
C SER A 104 1.07 -2.13 -8.02
N PHE A 105 0.02 -2.68 -8.61
CA PHE A 105 -0.94 -3.50 -7.89
C PHE A 105 -0.36 -4.87 -7.51
N THR A 106 -0.56 -5.28 -6.25
CA THR A 106 0.01 -6.53 -5.74
C THR A 106 -1.04 -7.37 -5.02
N ASP A 107 -1.01 -8.68 -5.26
CA ASP A 107 -1.91 -9.65 -4.64
C ASP A 107 -1.60 -9.81 -3.14
N THR A 108 -2.62 -9.67 -2.29
CA THR A 108 -2.50 -9.84 -0.83
C THR A 108 -2.07 -11.26 -0.46
N LYS A 109 -2.52 -12.30 -1.18
CA LYS A 109 -2.10 -13.68 -0.95
C LYS A 109 -0.62 -13.88 -1.21
N TRP A 110 -0.11 -13.29 -2.31
CA TRP A 110 1.32 -13.32 -2.61
C TRP A 110 2.14 -12.64 -1.52
N ILE A 111 1.72 -11.44 -1.05
CA ILE A 111 2.40 -10.72 0.04
C ILE A 111 2.41 -11.53 1.33
N SER A 112 1.27 -12.13 1.71
CA SER A 112 1.19 -12.94 2.93
C SER A 112 2.15 -14.12 2.90
N ASN A 113 2.20 -14.84 1.79
CA ASN A 113 3.13 -15.96 1.60
C ASN A 113 4.59 -15.48 1.64
N TRP A 114 4.89 -14.35 0.98
CA TRP A 114 6.22 -13.79 0.99
C TRP A 114 6.68 -13.40 2.41
N ILE A 115 5.80 -12.76 3.18
CA ILE A 115 6.09 -12.40 4.58
C ILE A 115 6.36 -13.65 5.40
N ALA A 116 5.48 -14.65 5.34
CA ALA A 116 5.63 -15.90 6.10
C ALA A 116 6.98 -16.60 5.83
N THR A 117 7.43 -16.59 4.57
CA THR A 117 8.68 -17.24 4.17
C THR A 117 9.94 -16.44 4.53
N ASN A 118 9.86 -15.11 4.51
CA ASN A 118 11.06 -14.25 4.50
C ASN A 118 11.20 -13.35 5.74
N MET A 119 10.16 -13.22 6.57
CA MET A 119 10.13 -12.23 7.65
C MET A 119 11.28 -12.36 8.66
N PHE A 120 11.79 -13.56 8.91
CA PHE A 120 12.92 -13.79 9.80
C PHE A 120 14.29 -13.69 9.11
N LYS A 121 14.34 -13.85 7.79
CA LYS A 121 15.59 -13.89 7.02
C LYS A 121 16.09 -12.50 6.61
N ILE A 122 15.18 -11.53 6.49
CA ILE A 122 15.47 -10.21 5.90
C ILE A 122 15.33 -9.13 6.96
N LYS A 123 16.27 -8.19 7.03
CA LYS A 123 16.29 -7.03 7.92
C LYS A 123 16.20 -5.73 7.13
N GLY A 124 15.83 -4.65 7.82
CA GLY A 124 15.85 -3.29 7.29
C GLY A 124 14.57 -2.89 6.57
N LEU A 125 14.65 -1.99 5.62
CA LEU A 125 13.51 -1.44 4.90
C LEU A 125 13.47 -1.97 3.46
N ILE A 126 12.34 -2.53 3.08
CA ILE A 126 12.07 -2.95 1.69
C ILE A 126 10.72 -2.44 1.19
N GLU A 127 10.62 -2.17 -0.10
CA GLU A 127 9.35 -1.97 -0.79
C GLU A 127 8.93 -3.30 -1.42
N LEU A 128 7.74 -3.78 -1.06
CA LEU A 128 7.25 -5.09 -1.47
C LEU A 128 6.02 -4.94 -2.36
N GLY A 129 6.10 -5.49 -3.57
CA GLY A 129 5.00 -5.43 -4.53
C GLY A 129 5.39 -5.82 -5.94
N SER A 130 4.52 -5.51 -6.91
CA SER A 130 4.76 -5.79 -8.32
C SER A 130 5.84 -4.91 -8.91
N ASN A 131 6.67 -5.48 -9.79
CA ASN A 131 7.79 -4.78 -10.45
C ASN A 131 7.33 -3.87 -11.60
N ASP A 132 6.14 -4.10 -12.12
CA ASP A 132 5.47 -3.32 -13.15
C ASP A 132 4.33 -2.46 -12.58
N TYR A 133 3.65 -1.72 -13.44
CA TYR A 133 2.52 -0.90 -13.04
C TYR A 133 1.45 -0.84 -14.14
N PHE A 134 0.25 -0.41 -13.76
CA PHE A 134 -0.78 0.09 -14.68
C PHE A 134 -0.92 1.60 -14.57
N ILE A 135 -1.19 2.26 -15.70
CA ILE A 135 -1.79 3.58 -15.73
C ILE A 135 -3.28 3.39 -15.44
N LEU A 136 -3.84 4.16 -14.50
CA LEU A 136 -5.21 3.92 -14.02
C LEU A 136 -6.27 4.03 -15.11
N LYS A 137 -6.16 5.01 -16.01
CA LYS A 137 -7.09 5.15 -17.16
C LYS A 137 -7.03 3.94 -18.09
N ASP A 138 -5.84 3.38 -18.33
CA ASP A 138 -5.67 2.23 -19.22
C ASP A 138 -6.24 0.96 -18.58
N LEU A 139 -6.08 0.82 -17.25
CA LEU A 139 -6.71 -0.26 -16.49
C LEU A 139 -8.23 -0.14 -16.51
N SER A 140 -8.77 1.08 -16.34
CA SER A 140 -10.20 1.36 -16.40
C SER A 140 -10.81 0.95 -17.75
N LEU A 141 -10.14 1.28 -18.85
CA LEU A 141 -10.56 0.87 -20.21
C LEU A 141 -10.56 -0.66 -20.35
N LYS A 142 -9.50 -1.34 -19.87
CA LYS A 142 -9.37 -2.81 -19.94
C LYS A 142 -10.45 -3.56 -19.20
N ILE A 143 -11.05 -2.96 -18.16
CA ILE A 143 -12.17 -3.55 -17.39
C ILE A 143 -13.53 -2.95 -17.78
N LYS A 144 -13.59 -2.15 -18.83
CA LYS A 144 -14.81 -1.48 -19.33
C LYS A 144 -15.51 -0.62 -18.25
N SER A 145 -14.75 -0.02 -17.34
CA SER A 145 -15.25 0.89 -16.31
C SER A 145 -15.64 2.24 -16.90
N LYS A 146 -16.77 2.79 -16.46
CA LYS A 146 -17.24 4.15 -16.81
C LYS A 146 -16.75 5.23 -15.82
N SER A 147 -15.77 4.91 -14.98
CA SER A 147 -15.23 5.82 -13.97
C SER A 147 -14.66 7.10 -14.58
N LYS A 148 -14.98 8.23 -13.95
CA LYS A 148 -14.36 9.52 -14.24
C LYS A 148 -13.18 9.73 -13.27
N PHE A 149 -12.07 10.25 -13.80
CA PHE A 149 -10.87 10.53 -13.02
C PHE A 149 -10.77 12.02 -12.69
N ARG A 150 -10.60 12.35 -11.40
CA ARG A 150 -10.47 13.74 -10.92
C ARG A 150 -9.38 13.78 -9.84
N GLY A 151 -8.55 14.80 -9.84
CA GLY A 151 -7.56 15.00 -8.81
C GLY A 151 -6.12 15.07 -9.34
N ARG A 152 -5.17 15.04 -8.40
CA ARG A 152 -3.74 15.17 -8.71
C ARG A 152 -3.13 13.84 -9.16
N LEU A 153 -1.98 13.94 -9.82
CA LEU A 153 -1.13 12.80 -10.14
C LEU A 153 -0.63 12.15 -8.85
N ASP A 154 -0.75 10.82 -8.78
CA ASP A 154 -0.33 10.01 -7.63
C ASP A 154 0.31 8.71 -8.14
N ASN A 155 1.63 8.66 -8.16
CA ASN A 155 2.36 7.50 -8.63
C ASN A 155 2.73 6.57 -7.46
N GLN A 156 2.06 5.44 -7.40
CA GLN A 156 2.26 4.39 -6.39
C GLN A 156 3.04 3.21 -7.02
N VAL A 157 4.27 3.50 -7.45
CA VAL A 157 5.16 2.52 -8.10
C VAL A 157 6.18 2.01 -7.10
N ILE A 158 6.34 0.70 -7.01
CA ILE A 158 7.34 0.01 -6.17
C ILE A 158 8.74 0.29 -6.71
N LYS A 159 9.67 0.61 -5.81
CA LYS A 159 11.10 0.73 -6.06
C LYS A 159 11.82 -0.32 -5.22
N SER A 160 11.86 -1.55 -5.68
CA SER A 160 12.50 -2.65 -4.94
C SER A 160 13.85 -3.00 -5.55
N ASN A 161 14.83 -3.24 -4.69
CA ASN A 161 16.12 -3.83 -5.08
C ASN A 161 16.05 -5.37 -5.14
N PHE A 162 14.93 -5.96 -4.75
CA PHE A 162 14.72 -7.40 -4.77
C PHE A 162 14.11 -7.85 -6.10
N LYS A 163 14.60 -8.91 -6.65
CA LYS A 163 14.06 -9.56 -7.87
C LYS A 163 12.81 -10.38 -7.51
N TYR A 164 11.67 -9.73 -7.27
CA TYR A 164 10.39 -10.44 -7.11
C TYR A 164 9.80 -10.75 -8.47
N LYS A 165 9.24 -11.96 -8.59
CA LYS A 165 8.57 -12.41 -9.82
C LYS A 165 7.06 -12.16 -9.79
N THR A 166 6.58 -11.09 -9.13
CA THR A 166 5.17 -10.73 -9.18
C THR A 166 4.93 -9.58 -10.15
N THR A 167 3.74 -9.55 -10.74
CA THR A 167 3.34 -8.56 -11.74
C THR A 167 1.96 -8.01 -11.46
N SER A 168 1.75 -6.72 -11.74
CA SER A 168 0.45 -6.06 -11.70
C SER A 168 -0.58 -6.69 -12.66
N LYS A 169 -0.15 -7.42 -13.70
CA LYS A 169 -1.06 -8.11 -14.64
C LYS A 169 -2.04 -9.06 -13.95
N ASN A 170 -1.68 -9.60 -12.79
CA ASN A 170 -2.58 -10.45 -12.01
C ASN A 170 -3.85 -9.72 -11.55
N VAL A 171 -3.84 -8.39 -11.42
CA VAL A 171 -5.03 -7.62 -11.10
C VAL A 171 -6.10 -7.75 -12.18
N LEU A 172 -5.74 -7.84 -13.46
CA LEU A 172 -6.71 -8.03 -14.54
C LEU A 172 -7.46 -9.35 -14.43
N LYS A 173 -6.77 -10.44 -14.08
CA LYS A 173 -7.41 -11.76 -13.85
C LYS A 173 -8.38 -11.68 -12.67
N PHE A 174 -7.99 -11.00 -11.60
CA PHE A 174 -8.82 -10.77 -10.43
C PHE A 174 -10.08 -9.96 -10.76
N LEU A 175 -9.93 -8.83 -11.48
CA LEU A 175 -11.03 -7.93 -11.85
C LEU A 175 -12.01 -8.60 -12.81
N LYS A 176 -11.53 -9.36 -13.81
CA LYS A 176 -12.39 -10.14 -14.71
C LYS A 176 -13.24 -11.17 -13.96
N LYS A 177 -12.67 -11.84 -12.93
CA LYS A 177 -13.39 -12.80 -12.11
C LYS A 177 -14.49 -12.15 -11.25
N ILE A 178 -14.31 -10.91 -10.83
CA ILE A 178 -15.33 -10.17 -10.06
C ILE A 178 -16.46 -9.71 -10.98
N ASN A 179 -16.13 -9.18 -12.17
CA ASN A 179 -17.11 -8.67 -13.12
C ASN A 179 -17.91 -9.77 -13.82
N ALA A 180 -17.50 -11.04 -13.71
CA ALA A 180 -18.20 -12.19 -14.27
C ALA A 180 -19.23 -12.81 -13.29
N LYS A 181 -19.36 -12.26 -12.09
CA LYS A 181 -20.37 -12.59 -11.09
C LYS A 181 -21.44 -11.51 -11.01
#